data_74d8770f64ffda402330efb34564befa
#
_entry.id   74d8770f64ffda402330efb34564befa
#
_cell.length_a   1.000
_cell.length_b   1.000
_cell.length_c   1.000
_cell.angle_alpha   90.00
_cell.angle_beta   90.00
_cell.angle_gamma   90.00
#
_symmetry.space_group_name_H-M   'P 1'
#
loop_
_entity.id
_entity.type
_entity.pdbx_description
1 polymer ?
#
loop_
_entity_poly.entity_id
_entity_poly.type
_entity_poly.pdbx_seq_one_letter_code
_entity_poly.pdbx_strand_id
1 'polypeptide(L)'
;ETEIENKSFPDPTSAALQLNGREYFSNSSFDPSQILKTEKLGIVPINTTLTINYRKNTIEDVNASVGTISTVVSPKTEFRKSSIANSTALQQISAFEVDNEEPIVGSVSLPTAEEIRVRAIDNYAAQNRAVTKQDYIGLIYRIPAQFGSIKRANITQDTNSSKRNLNLYVISEADDGSLIAASSTLKQKIRNWINRYKMINDSIDILDATIVNIGINFQIIGELEKDFTIVLNDAIEALKEKYQTKKNLGEPFYYSEVYTTLNDVDGVVDTTSVE
;
A
#
# COMPACT_ATOMS: atom_id res chain seq x y z
N GLU A 1 -20.23 10.08 -33.44
CA GLU A 1 -19.20 10.17 -32.34
C GLU A 1 -19.34 11.54 -31.71
N THR A 2 -20.00 11.63 -30.56
CA THR A 2 -19.99 12.83 -29.74
C THR A 2 -18.78 12.72 -28.82
N GLU A 3 -17.69 13.36 -29.21
CA GLU A 3 -16.51 13.54 -28.36
C GLU A 3 -16.93 14.38 -27.17
N ILE A 4 -16.96 13.76 -25.98
CA ILE A 4 -17.15 14.52 -24.75
C ILE A 4 -15.80 15.21 -24.49
N GLU A 5 -15.68 16.42 -25.00
CA GLU A 5 -14.50 17.24 -24.73
C GLU A 5 -14.36 17.44 -23.23
N ASN A 6 -13.17 17.17 -22.71
CA ASN A 6 -12.76 17.37 -21.33
C ASN A 6 -12.83 18.84 -20.83
N LYS A 7 -13.40 19.73 -21.62
CA LYS A 7 -13.54 21.17 -21.35
C LYS A 7 -14.69 21.54 -20.42
N SER A 8 -15.48 20.57 -19.97
CA SER A 8 -16.68 20.86 -19.16
C SER A 8 -16.46 20.78 -17.64
N PHE A 9 -15.27 20.43 -17.16
CA PHE A 9 -14.97 20.49 -15.75
C PHE A 9 -14.36 21.86 -15.41
N PRO A 10 -15.05 22.66 -14.58
CA PRO A 10 -14.52 23.92 -14.15
C PRO A 10 -13.27 23.73 -13.33
N ASP A 11 -12.22 24.46 -13.67
CA ASP A 11 -11.06 24.59 -12.78
C ASP A 11 -11.50 25.41 -11.55
N PRO A 12 -11.50 24.79 -10.34
CA PRO A 12 -11.90 25.50 -9.10
C PRO A 12 -11.05 26.75 -8.86
N THR A 13 -9.83 26.76 -9.37
CA THR A 13 -8.88 27.89 -9.21
C THR A 13 -9.35 29.09 -10.05
N SER A 14 -9.88 28.88 -11.24
CA SER A 14 -10.37 29.96 -12.10
C SER A 14 -11.64 30.60 -11.54
N ALA A 15 -12.54 29.80 -10.93
CA ALA A 15 -13.74 30.30 -10.25
C ALA A 15 -13.41 31.15 -9.03
N ALA A 16 -12.45 30.73 -8.21
CA ALA A 16 -12.00 31.46 -7.04
C ALA A 16 -11.32 32.80 -7.40
N LEU A 17 -10.59 32.83 -8.51
CA LEU A 17 -9.91 34.06 -8.97
C LEU A 17 -10.88 35.08 -9.57
N GLN A 18 -11.93 34.64 -10.26
CA GLN A 18 -12.98 35.52 -10.76
C GLN A 18 -13.80 36.14 -9.62
N LEU A 19 -14.13 35.36 -8.58
CA LEU A 19 -14.81 35.86 -7.37
C LEU A 19 -14.01 36.96 -6.65
N ASN A 20 -12.67 36.94 -6.75
CA ASN A 20 -11.79 37.95 -6.15
C ASN A 20 -11.42 39.11 -7.09
N GLY A 21 -12.10 39.28 -8.22
CA GLY A 21 -11.92 40.43 -9.13
C GLY A 21 -10.59 40.45 -9.87
N ARG A 22 -9.89 39.32 -9.99
CA ARG A 22 -8.68 39.20 -10.80
C ARG A 22 -9.02 38.54 -12.12
N GLU A 23 -8.77 39.26 -13.24
CA GLU A 23 -8.83 38.68 -14.58
C GLU A 23 -7.66 37.70 -14.75
N TYR A 24 -7.99 36.43 -14.95
CA TYR A 24 -7.02 35.41 -15.31
C TYR A 24 -7.27 34.98 -16.74
N PHE A 25 -6.24 35.00 -17.56
CA PHE A 25 -6.29 34.49 -18.93
C PHE A 25 -6.32 32.95 -18.91
N SER A 26 -7.46 32.38 -18.61
CA SER A 26 -7.74 30.97 -18.93
C SER A 26 -8.60 30.94 -20.20
N ASN A 27 -8.24 30.09 -21.16
CA ASN A 27 -9.00 29.91 -22.40
C ASN A 27 -10.40 29.30 -22.19
N SER A 28 -10.85 29.12 -20.97
CA SER A 28 -12.19 28.68 -20.61
C SER A 28 -12.73 29.55 -19.49
N SER A 29 -13.61 30.47 -19.80
CA SER A 29 -14.42 31.17 -18.79
C SER A 29 -15.42 30.17 -18.21
N PHE A 30 -15.20 29.75 -16.97
CA PHE A 30 -16.16 28.99 -16.23
C PHE A 30 -17.19 29.91 -15.59
N ASP A 31 -18.42 29.85 -16.09
CA ASP A 31 -19.58 30.46 -15.47
C ASP A 31 -20.45 29.36 -14.85
N PRO A 32 -20.57 29.29 -13.50
CA PRO A 32 -21.39 28.28 -12.81
C PRO A 32 -22.84 28.29 -13.26
N SER A 33 -23.37 29.44 -13.70
CA SER A 33 -24.73 29.56 -14.19
C SER A 33 -24.94 28.91 -15.55
N GLN A 34 -23.88 28.70 -16.32
CA GLN A 34 -23.92 28.00 -17.60
C GLN A 34 -24.00 26.49 -17.48
N ILE A 35 -23.57 25.90 -16.34
CA ILE A 35 -23.72 24.46 -16.07
C ILE A 35 -25.19 24.06 -16.11
N LEU A 36 -26.08 24.92 -15.63
CA LEU A 36 -27.52 24.70 -15.65
C LEU A 36 -28.17 24.95 -17.02
N LYS A 37 -27.44 25.63 -17.92
CA LYS A 37 -27.93 25.99 -19.28
C LYS A 37 -27.35 25.11 -20.39
N THR A 38 -26.30 24.34 -20.10
CA THR A 38 -25.74 23.42 -21.11
C THR A 38 -26.49 22.11 -21.10
N GLU A 39 -27.07 21.77 -22.25
CA GLU A 39 -27.75 20.47 -22.48
C GLU A 39 -26.79 19.25 -22.38
N LYS A 40 -25.53 19.47 -22.09
CA LYS A 40 -24.49 18.42 -22.07
C LYS A 40 -24.26 17.76 -20.71
N LEU A 41 -24.70 18.35 -19.60
CA LEU A 41 -24.55 17.81 -18.26
C LEU A 41 -25.87 17.20 -17.76
N GLY A 42 -25.83 15.91 -17.43
CA GLY A 42 -26.96 15.19 -16.89
C GLY A 42 -27.92 14.59 -17.93
N ILE A 43 -27.64 14.71 -19.22
CA ILE A 43 -28.45 14.08 -20.28
C ILE A 43 -27.85 12.71 -20.61
N VAL A 44 -28.66 11.68 -20.44
CA VAL A 44 -28.31 10.33 -20.88
C VAL A 44 -28.33 10.29 -22.41
N PRO A 45 -27.28 9.83 -23.10
CA PRO A 45 -27.27 9.70 -24.53
C PRO A 45 -28.35 8.70 -24.96
N ILE A 46 -29.24 9.15 -25.85
CA ILE A 46 -30.34 8.34 -26.43
C ILE A 46 -29.96 7.91 -27.83
N ASN A 47 -30.18 6.65 -28.19
CA ASN A 47 -29.87 6.07 -29.48
C ASN A 47 -28.40 6.18 -29.95
N THR A 48 -27.48 6.19 -29.00
CA THR A 48 -26.04 6.22 -29.29
C THR A 48 -25.37 4.97 -28.71
N THR A 49 -24.38 4.43 -29.42
CA THR A 49 -23.52 3.37 -28.91
C THR A 49 -22.32 4.02 -28.22
N LEU A 50 -22.21 3.82 -26.91
CA LEU A 50 -21.10 4.33 -26.13
C LEU A 50 -20.03 3.23 -26.04
N THR A 51 -18.87 3.47 -26.63
CA THR A 51 -17.70 2.57 -26.46
C THR A 51 -16.77 3.14 -25.42
N ILE A 52 -16.65 2.43 -24.29
CA ILE A 52 -15.78 2.84 -23.20
C ILE A 52 -14.57 1.91 -23.17
N ASN A 53 -13.38 2.46 -23.40
CA ASN A 53 -12.12 1.76 -23.24
C ASN A 53 -11.54 2.06 -21.87
N TYR A 54 -11.39 1.05 -21.02
CA TYR A 54 -10.82 1.20 -19.70
C TYR A 54 -9.78 0.11 -19.40
N ARG A 55 -8.84 0.42 -18.53
CA ARG A 55 -7.90 -0.57 -18.00
C ARG A 55 -8.50 -1.17 -16.75
N LYS A 56 -8.59 -2.49 -16.72
CA LYS A 56 -9.00 -3.25 -15.54
C LYS A 56 -7.74 -3.83 -14.89
N ASN A 57 -7.46 -3.45 -13.66
CA ASN A 57 -6.48 -4.13 -12.83
C ASN A 57 -7.23 -5.11 -11.93
N THR A 58 -6.73 -6.33 -11.83
CA THR A 58 -7.17 -7.29 -10.82
C THR A 58 -6.28 -7.12 -9.59
N ILE A 59 -6.80 -7.46 -8.42
CA ILE A 59 -6.02 -7.52 -7.17
C ILE A 59 -5.25 -8.85 -7.11
N GLU A 60 -5.74 -9.83 -7.87
CA GLU A 60 -5.16 -11.17 -7.97
C GLU A 60 -3.92 -11.15 -8.88
N ASP A 61 -2.91 -11.92 -8.56
CA ASP A 61 -1.67 -12.13 -9.34
C ASP A 61 -0.88 -10.84 -9.67
N VAL A 62 -0.92 -9.86 -8.78
CA VAL A 62 -0.16 -8.61 -8.95
C VAL A 62 1.16 -8.57 -8.19
N ASN A 63 1.40 -9.57 -7.37
CA ASN A 63 2.62 -9.73 -6.59
C ASN A 63 3.48 -10.83 -7.20
N ALA A 64 4.79 -10.70 -7.06
CA ALA A 64 5.73 -11.71 -7.50
C ALA A 64 6.89 -11.81 -6.51
N SER A 65 7.17 -13.02 -6.05
CA SER A 65 8.33 -13.29 -5.20
C SER A 65 9.63 -13.20 -6.02
N VAL A 66 10.76 -13.07 -5.34
CA VAL A 66 12.08 -13.07 -5.97
C VAL A 66 12.26 -14.33 -6.81
N GLY A 67 12.79 -14.20 -8.03
CA GLY A 67 13.09 -15.33 -8.91
C GLY A 67 11.87 -16.01 -9.56
N THR A 68 10.66 -15.49 -9.42
CA THR A 68 9.44 -16.10 -10.00
C THR A 68 9.15 -15.66 -11.44
N ILE A 69 9.66 -14.50 -11.85
CA ILE A 69 9.49 -13.99 -13.22
C ILE A 69 10.69 -14.44 -14.05
N SER A 70 10.62 -15.68 -14.55
CA SER A 70 11.72 -16.30 -15.31
C SER A 70 11.37 -16.61 -16.77
N THR A 71 10.11 -16.41 -17.19
CA THR A 71 9.66 -16.83 -18.52
C THR A 71 9.41 -15.64 -19.44
N VAL A 72 10.07 -15.62 -20.60
CA VAL A 72 9.82 -14.63 -21.66
C VAL A 72 8.80 -15.19 -22.65
N VAL A 73 7.58 -14.67 -22.65
CA VAL A 73 6.47 -15.18 -23.49
C VAL A 73 6.57 -14.66 -24.93
N SER A 74 6.90 -13.39 -25.13
CA SER A 74 6.94 -12.75 -26.46
C SER A 74 7.97 -11.64 -26.50
N PRO A 75 9.25 -11.94 -26.78
CA PRO A 75 10.29 -10.93 -26.87
C PRO A 75 10.08 -10.06 -28.12
N LYS A 76 10.02 -8.75 -27.94
CA LYS A 76 10.14 -7.79 -29.04
C LYS A 76 11.58 -7.30 -29.09
N THR A 77 12.29 -7.71 -30.13
CA THR A 77 13.70 -7.37 -30.29
C THR A 77 13.92 -6.51 -31.51
N GLU A 78 14.69 -5.45 -31.36
CA GLU A 78 15.16 -4.60 -32.46
C GLU A 78 16.67 -4.69 -32.57
N PHE A 79 17.17 -5.11 -33.73
CA PHE A 79 18.59 -5.18 -33.96
C PHE A 79 19.06 -3.92 -34.72
N ARG A 80 20.13 -3.28 -34.24
CA ARG A 80 20.67 -2.05 -34.88
C ARG A 80 21.24 -2.27 -36.27
N LYS A 81 21.51 -3.53 -36.66
CA LYS A 81 22.03 -3.88 -38.00
C LYS A 81 20.99 -4.70 -38.71
N SER A 82 20.54 -4.24 -39.85
CA SER A 82 19.63 -4.95 -40.75
C SER A 82 20.21 -6.19 -41.40
N SER A 83 21.51 -6.45 -41.23
CA SER A 83 22.28 -7.57 -41.84
C SER A 83 22.58 -8.72 -40.90
N ILE A 84 21.90 -8.82 -39.78
CA ILE A 84 22.07 -9.97 -38.87
C ILE A 84 21.34 -11.16 -39.46
N ALA A 85 22.06 -12.29 -39.61
CA ALA A 85 21.47 -13.53 -40.06
C ALA A 85 20.36 -13.99 -39.10
N ASN A 86 19.22 -14.45 -39.64
CA ASN A 86 18.07 -14.91 -38.85
C ASN A 86 18.45 -15.99 -37.82
N SER A 87 19.42 -16.86 -38.13
CA SER A 87 19.93 -17.89 -37.21
C SER A 87 20.61 -17.28 -35.96
N THR A 88 21.39 -16.21 -36.15
CA THR A 88 22.07 -15.50 -35.04
C THR A 88 21.08 -14.73 -34.20
N ALA A 89 20.06 -14.12 -34.84
CA ALA A 89 18.98 -13.42 -34.13
C ALA A 89 18.16 -14.38 -33.27
N LEU A 90 17.82 -15.56 -33.80
CA LEU A 90 17.08 -16.59 -33.05
C LEU A 90 17.89 -17.15 -31.88
N GLN A 91 19.21 -17.37 -32.06
CA GLN A 91 20.08 -17.79 -30.95
C GLN A 91 20.17 -16.75 -29.85
N GLN A 92 20.25 -15.49 -30.20
CA GLN A 92 20.24 -14.41 -29.20
C GLN A 92 18.91 -14.29 -28.48
N ILE A 93 17.79 -14.45 -29.17
CA ILE A 93 16.44 -14.42 -28.53
C ILE A 93 16.28 -15.60 -27.58
N SER A 94 16.78 -16.79 -27.93
CA SER A 94 16.71 -17.97 -27.05
C SER A 94 17.64 -17.90 -25.84
N ALA A 95 18.65 -17.03 -25.86
CA ALA A 95 19.57 -16.79 -24.75
C ALA A 95 19.12 -15.69 -23.77
N PHE A 96 17.92 -15.10 -23.96
CA PHE A 96 17.40 -14.15 -23.01
C PHE A 96 16.97 -14.86 -21.73
N GLU A 97 17.63 -14.52 -20.65
CA GLU A 97 17.23 -14.86 -19.30
C GLU A 97 16.62 -13.62 -18.64
N VAL A 98 15.53 -13.81 -17.94
CA VAL A 98 14.83 -12.77 -17.19
C VAL A 98 14.65 -13.27 -15.77
N ASP A 99 15.00 -12.43 -14.83
CA ASP A 99 14.78 -12.67 -13.41
C ASP A 99 14.39 -11.37 -12.71
N ASN A 100 13.64 -11.47 -11.64
CA ASN A 100 13.39 -10.36 -10.75
C ASN A 100 14.21 -10.51 -9.47
N GLU A 101 15.19 -9.63 -9.29
CA GLU A 101 16.08 -9.62 -8.11
C GLU A 101 15.37 -9.16 -6.85
N GLU A 102 14.29 -8.38 -7.00
CA GLU A 102 13.49 -7.85 -5.89
C GLU A 102 12.04 -8.31 -6.00
N PRO A 103 11.34 -8.49 -4.85
CA PRO A 103 9.93 -8.83 -4.87
C PRO A 103 9.09 -7.67 -5.46
N ILE A 104 8.10 -8.01 -6.24
CA ILE A 104 7.11 -7.06 -6.78
C ILE A 104 5.88 -7.12 -5.90
N VAL A 105 5.54 -6.01 -5.24
CA VAL A 105 4.36 -5.90 -4.39
C VAL A 105 3.41 -4.87 -4.98
N GLY A 106 2.40 -5.34 -5.68
CA GLY A 106 1.35 -4.52 -6.29
C GLY A 106 0.13 -4.32 -5.39
N SER A 107 -0.13 -5.26 -4.49
CA SER A 107 -1.22 -5.17 -3.52
C SER A 107 -0.80 -5.73 -2.16
N VAL A 108 -1.52 -5.32 -1.13
CA VAL A 108 -1.43 -5.86 0.23
C VAL A 108 -2.84 -6.19 0.70
N SER A 109 -2.97 -7.01 1.73
CA SER A 109 -4.27 -7.33 2.32
C SER A 109 -5.02 -6.06 2.75
N LEU A 110 -6.34 -6.07 2.58
CA LEU A 110 -7.19 -4.92 2.87
C LEU A 110 -7.06 -4.51 4.34
N PRO A 111 -7.04 -3.20 4.62
CA PRO A 111 -7.04 -2.71 5.99
C PRO A 111 -8.37 -3.01 6.68
N THR A 112 -8.34 -3.17 7.99
CA THR A 112 -9.55 -3.33 8.80
C THR A 112 -10.38 -2.04 8.83
N ALA A 113 -11.67 -2.14 9.19
CA ALA A 113 -12.56 -0.97 9.31
C ALA A 113 -12.02 0.07 10.30
N GLU A 114 -11.41 -0.38 11.41
CA GLU A 114 -10.77 0.51 12.39
C GLU A 114 -9.54 1.21 11.82
N GLU A 115 -8.68 0.50 11.08
CA GLU A 115 -7.54 1.12 10.41
C GLU A 115 -7.99 2.17 9.39
N ILE A 116 -9.05 1.89 8.62
CA ILE A 116 -9.62 2.84 7.67
C ILE A 116 -10.13 4.08 8.39
N ARG A 117 -10.83 3.91 9.52
CA ARG A 117 -11.37 5.02 10.32
C ARG A 117 -10.26 5.93 10.83
N VAL A 118 -9.21 5.36 11.42
CA VAL A 118 -8.05 6.13 11.90
C VAL A 118 -7.37 6.87 10.75
N ARG A 119 -7.09 6.18 9.65
CA ARG A 119 -6.46 6.77 8.47
C ARG A 119 -7.28 7.91 7.85
N ALA A 120 -8.62 7.81 7.88
CA ALA A 120 -9.51 8.86 7.38
C ALA A 120 -9.42 10.13 8.22
N ILE A 121 -9.41 10.00 9.56
CA ILE A 121 -9.25 11.11 10.49
C ILE A 121 -7.90 11.79 10.32
N ASP A 122 -6.83 11.01 10.28
CA ASP A 122 -5.46 11.51 10.09
C ASP A 122 -5.30 12.27 8.77
N ASN A 123 -5.89 11.72 7.70
CA ASN A 123 -5.87 12.38 6.40
C ASN A 123 -6.58 13.73 6.40
N TYR A 124 -7.73 13.82 7.08
CA TYR A 124 -8.47 15.08 7.19
C TYR A 124 -7.67 16.12 7.99
N ALA A 125 -7.04 15.70 9.08
CA ALA A 125 -6.24 16.59 9.93
C ALA A 125 -4.98 17.13 9.23
N ALA A 126 -4.33 16.31 8.38
CA ALA A 126 -3.07 16.65 7.71
C ALA A 126 -3.19 17.76 6.65
N GLN A 127 -4.36 18.00 6.08
CA GLN A 127 -4.62 19.05 5.07
C GLN A 127 -3.57 19.11 3.94
N ASN A 128 -3.15 17.96 3.41
CA ASN A 128 -2.13 17.82 2.35
C ASN A 128 -0.72 18.36 2.70
N ARG A 129 -0.37 18.39 3.96
CA ARG A 129 1.00 18.70 4.43
C ARG A 129 1.37 17.75 5.55
N ALA A 130 2.65 17.42 5.65
CA ALA A 130 3.18 16.57 6.71
C ALA A 130 4.01 17.41 7.68
N VAL A 131 3.54 17.54 8.92
CA VAL A 131 4.18 18.30 10.01
C VAL A 131 4.45 17.39 11.20
N THR A 132 3.46 16.56 11.55
CA THR A 132 3.53 15.62 12.66
C THR A 132 3.92 14.23 12.19
N LYS A 133 4.36 13.39 13.14
CA LYS A 133 4.63 11.97 12.86
C LYS A 133 3.43 11.30 12.19
N GLN A 134 2.23 11.57 12.68
CA GLN A 134 1.00 10.96 12.19
C GLN A 134 0.66 11.41 10.76
N ASP A 135 0.91 12.69 10.43
CA ASP A 135 0.71 13.19 9.06
C ASP A 135 1.58 12.44 8.05
N TYR A 136 2.86 12.19 8.41
CA TYR A 136 3.76 11.41 7.56
C TYR A 136 3.28 9.97 7.37
N ILE A 137 2.82 9.31 8.43
CA ILE A 137 2.28 7.95 8.37
C ILE A 137 1.02 7.93 7.50
N GLY A 138 0.08 8.87 7.71
CA GLY A 138 -1.12 9.00 6.90
C GLY A 138 -0.80 9.26 5.42
N LEU A 139 0.22 10.07 5.13
CA LEU A 139 0.66 10.36 3.77
C LEU A 139 1.23 9.11 3.07
N ILE A 140 1.95 8.24 3.79
CA ILE A 140 2.48 6.99 3.26
C ILE A 140 1.36 6.04 2.86
N TYR A 141 0.32 5.91 3.68
CA TYR A 141 -0.82 5.05 3.37
C TYR A 141 -1.72 5.59 2.23
N ARG A 142 -1.54 6.85 1.84
CA ARG A 142 -2.22 7.48 0.70
C ARG A 142 -1.48 7.33 -0.62
N ILE A 143 -0.32 6.68 -0.62
CA ILE A 143 0.44 6.50 -1.86
C ILE A 143 -0.43 5.80 -2.91
N PRO A 144 -0.51 6.31 -4.15
CA PRO A 144 -1.30 5.65 -5.19
C PRO A 144 -0.82 4.22 -5.46
N ALA A 145 -1.75 3.28 -5.63
CA ALA A 145 -1.45 1.86 -5.85
C ALA A 145 -0.50 1.60 -7.04
N GLN A 146 -0.47 2.49 -8.03
CA GLN A 146 0.48 2.42 -9.15
C GLN A 146 1.96 2.50 -8.73
N PHE A 147 2.25 2.95 -7.53
CA PHE A 147 3.61 3.04 -7.00
C PHE A 147 4.00 1.81 -6.17
N GLY A 148 3.07 0.91 -5.91
CA GLY A 148 3.18 -0.23 -5.04
C GLY A 148 2.41 -0.04 -3.74
N SER A 149 2.40 -1.06 -2.91
CA SER A 149 1.60 -1.09 -1.68
C SER A 149 2.48 -1.27 -0.45
N ILE A 150 2.08 -0.63 0.64
CA ILE A 150 2.78 -0.64 1.92
C ILE A 150 1.82 -1.20 2.97
N LYS A 151 2.24 -2.23 3.69
CA LYS A 151 1.43 -2.82 4.75
C LYS A 151 1.52 -2.06 6.05
N ARG A 152 2.75 -1.72 6.48
CA ARG A 152 3.03 -0.97 7.72
C ARG A 152 4.11 0.08 7.49
N ALA A 153 3.96 1.22 8.13
CA ALA A 153 4.94 2.29 8.13
C ALA A 153 5.03 2.92 9.53
N ASN A 154 6.21 3.35 9.89
CA ASN A 154 6.45 4.12 11.10
C ASN A 154 7.58 5.13 10.86
N ILE A 155 7.53 6.25 11.55
CA ILE A 155 8.55 7.28 11.45
C ILE A 155 9.09 7.62 12.85
N THR A 156 10.40 7.73 12.95
CA THR A 156 11.08 8.12 14.19
C THR A 156 12.08 9.22 13.89
N GLN A 157 12.38 10.03 14.89
CA GLN A 157 13.45 11.00 14.78
C GLN A 157 14.80 10.27 14.90
N ASP A 158 15.75 10.63 14.06
CA ASP A 158 17.12 10.16 14.19
C ASP A 158 17.81 10.89 15.34
N THR A 159 18.07 10.16 16.42
CA THR A 159 18.73 10.68 17.61
C THR A 159 20.23 10.88 17.43
N ASN A 160 20.83 10.25 16.41
CA ASN A 160 22.27 10.32 16.14
C ASN A 160 22.64 11.46 15.20
N SER A 161 21.65 12.11 14.59
CA SER A 161 21.85 13.22 13.68
C SER A 161 21.66 14.56 14.37
N SER A 162 22.59 15.49 14.15
CA SER A 162 22.45 16.89 14.58
C SER A 162 21.44 17.68 13.74
N LYS A 163 20.97 17.11 12.62
CA LYS A 163 19.96 17.69 11.74
C LYS A 163 18.58 17.14 12.08
N ARG A 164 17.53 17.83 11.63
CA ARG A 164 16.16 17.25 11.66
C ARG A 164 16.06 16.12 10.63
N ASN A 165 16.65 14.98 10.96
CA ASN A 165 16.59 13.79 10.16
C ASN A 165 15.50 12.87 10.74
N LEU A 166 14.66 12.35 9.86
CA LEU A 166 13.59 11.44 10.19
C LEU A 166 13.86 10.10 9.52
N ASN A 167 13.81 9.04 10.28
CA ASN A 167 13.92 7.68 9.79
C ASN A 167 12.52 7.11 9.56
N LEU A 168 12.18 6.87 8.31
CA LEU A 168 10.94 6.26 7.89
C LEU A 168 11.16 4.78 7.64
N TYR A 169 10.53 3.94 8.46
CA TYR A 169 10.55 2.50 8.30
C TYR A 169 9.30 2.04 7.53
N VAL A 170 9.49 1.20 6.53
CA VAL A 170 8.40 0.67 5.69
C VAL A 170 8.50 -0.84 5.57
N ILE A 171 7.35 -1.50 5.54
CA ILE A 171 7.21 -2.94 5.34
C ILE A 171 6.10 -3.19 4.32
N SER A 172 6.35 -4.09 3.41
CA SER A 172 5.38 -4.63 2.46
C SER A 172 4.90 -6.01 2.90
N GLU A 173 3.99 -6.60 2.16
CA GLU A 173 3.41 -7.90 2.41
C GLU A 173 3.51 -8.75 1.13
N ALA A 174 3.91 -10.01 1.27
CA ALA A 174 3.91 -10.99 0.18
C ALA A 174 2.53 -11.63 0.02
N ASP A 175 2.34 -12.43 -1.03
CA ASP A 175 1.07 -13.09 -1.34
C ASP A 175 0.65 -14.12 -0.28
N ASP A 176 1.61 -14.77 0.36
CA ASP A 176 1.39 -15.68 1.47
C ASP A 176 1.01 -14.98 2.77
N GLY A 177 0.93 -13.64 2.72
CA GLY A 177 0.67 -12.81 3.88
C GLY A 177 1.89 -12.59 4.77
N SER A 178 3.09 -13.05 4.45
CA SER A 178 4.30 -12.77 5.20
C SER A 178 4.74 -11.30 5.02
N LEU A 179 5.40 -10.75 6.04
CA LEU A 179 5.97 -9.42 5.95
C LEU A 179 7.32 -9.48 5.24
N ILE A 180 7.53 -8.60 4.28
CA ILE A 180 8.76 -8.48 3.50
C ILE A 180 9.29 -7.05 3.49
N ALA A 181 10.59 -6.92 3.25
CA ALA A 181 11.21 -5.62 3.05
C ALA A 181 10.66 -4.94 1.77
N ALA A 182 10.56 -3.62 1.82
CA ALA A 182 10.15 -2.85 0.66
C ALA A 182 11.26 -2.80 -0.39
N SER A 183 10.91 -2.98 -1.67
CA SER A 183 11.89 -2.91 -2.77
C SER A 183 12.53 -1.52 -2.89
N SER A 184 13.73 -1.47 -3.45
CA SER A 184 14.45 -0.21 -3.69
C SER A 184 13.65 0.75 -4.58
N THR A 185 12.97 0.20 -5.58
CA THR A 185 12.08 0.94 -6.47
C THR A 185 10.91 1.56 -5.72
N LEU A 186 10.27 0.81 -4.81
CA LEU A 186 9.18 1.32 -3.97
C LEU A 186 9.68 2.44 -3.05
N LYS A 187 10.82 2.26 -2.40
CA LYS A 187 11.44 3.30 -1.55
C LYS A 187 11.71 4.58 -2.32
N GLN A 188 12.18 4.48 -3.55
CA GLN A 188 12.42 5.65 -4.42
C GLN A 188 11.12 6.38 -4.78
N LYS A 189 10.05 5.63 -5.09
CA LYS A 189 8.72 6.19 -5.35
C LYS A 189 8.14 6.86 -4.10
N ILE A 190 8.28 6.25 -2.93
CA ILE A 190 7.90 6.84 -1.64
C ILE A 190 8.63 8.15 -1.41
N ARG A 191 9.95 8.20 -1.63
CA ARG A 191 10.75 9.42 -1.51
C ARG A 191 10.23 10.54 -2.39
N ASN A 192 9.94 10.25 -3.66
CA ASN A 192 9.39 11.22 -4.60
C ASN A 192 7.99 11.71 -4.19
N TRP A 193 7.18 10.80 -3.62
CA TRP A 193 5.86 11.14 -3.11
C TRP A 193 5.93 12.07 -1.90
N ILE A 194 6.71 11.71 -0.89
CA ILE A 194 6.85 12.48 0.36
C ILE A 194 7.42 13.88 0.11
N ASN A 195 8.36 14.00 -0.82
CA ASN A 195 9.00 15.27 -1.13
C ASN A 195 8.04 16.39 -1.53
N ARG A 196 6.82 16.05 -1.97
CA ARG A 196 5.78 17.03 -2.34
C ARG A 196 5.05 17.61 -1.14
N TYR A 197 5.10 16.94 0.01
CA TYR A 197 4.26 17.25 1.17
C TYR A 197 5.07 17.51 2.44
N LYS A 198 6.34 17.13 2.47
CA LYS A 198 7.21 17.30 3.64
C LYS A 198 7.54 18.77 3.90
N MET A 199 7.91 19.07 5.13
CA MET A 199 8.48 20.38 5.47
C MET A 199 9.85 20.56 4.81
N ILE A 200 10.19 21.81 4.47
CA ILE A 200 11.47 22.15 3.80
C ILE A 200 12.68 21.73 4.63
N ASN A 201 12.57 21.84 5.95
CA ASN A 201 13.67 21.54 6.87
C ASN A 201 13.81 20.06 7.22
N ASP A 202 12.86 19.21 6.83
CA ASP A 202 12.88 17.80 7.17
C ASP A 202 13.68 17.01 6.12
N SER A 203 14.65 16.26 6.58
CA SER A 203 15.33 15.21 5.81
C SER A 203 14.73 13.86 6.19
N ILE A 204 14.48 13.01 5.20
CA ILE A 204 13.82 11.71 5.45
C ILE A 204 14.66 10.62 4.81
N ASP A 205 15.12 9.70 5.64
CA ASP A 205 15.76 8.46 5.22
C ASP A 205 14.75 7.32 5.28
N ILE A 206 14.66 6.55 4.19
CA ILE A 206 13.73 5.43 4.09
C ILE A 206 14.51 4.14 4.33
N LEU A 207 14.19 3.47 5.43
CA LEU A 207 14.89 2.30 5.94
C LEU A 207 13.96 1.08 5.95
N ASP A 208 14.58 -0.10 5.93
CA ASP A 208 13.86 -1.35 6.18
C ASP A 208 13.67 -1.53 7.70
N ALA A 209 12.50 -2.03 8.07
CA ALA A 209 12.28 -2.45 9.43
C ALA A 209 12.76 -3.90 9.61
N THR A 210 13.25 -4.21 10.81
CA THR A 210 13.61 -5.58 11.19
C THR A 210 12.34 -6.38 11.44
N ILE A 211 12.23 -7.52 10.76
CA ILE A 211 11.13 -8.47 10.94
C ILE A 211 11.59 -9.54 11.92
N VAL A 212 10.88 -9.71 13.01
CA VAL A 212 11.15 -10.73 14.03
C VAL A 212 9.99 -11.71 14.02
N ASN A 213 10.29 -12.96 13.69
CA ASN A 213 9.32 -14.05 13.78
C ASN A 213 9.38 -14.64 15.20
N ILE A 214 8.21 -14.72 15.85
CA ILE A 214 8.09 -15.21 17.22
C ILE A 214 7.37 -16.57 17.15
N GLY A 215 7.98 -17.59 17.75
CA GLY A 215 7.35 -18.86 18.07
C GLY A 215 6.89 -18.84 19.54
N ILE A 216 5.74 -19.39 19.83
CA ILE A 216 5.19 -19.47 21.19
C ILE A 216 5.10 -20.95 21.58
N ASN A 217 5.88 -21.34 22.60
CA ASN A 217 5.75 -22.62 23.25
C ASN A 217 5.02 -22.41 24.59
N PHE A 218 3.98 -23.18 24.85
CA PHE A 218 3.21 -23.02 26.09
C PHE A 218 2.83 -24.34 26.71
N GLN A 219 2.60 -24.33 28.02
CA GLN A 219 2.11 -25.48 28.81
C GLN A 219 0.87 -25.03 29.59
N ILE A 220 -0.23 -25.77 29.42
CA ILE A 220 -1.49 -25.50 30.08
C ILE A 220 -1.92 -26.67 30.95
N ILE A 221 -2.66 -26.38 32.00
CA ILE A 221 -3.37 -27.36 32.82
C ILE A 221 -4.85 -27.28 32.44
N GLY A 222 -5.39 -28.38 31.89
CA GLY A 222 -6.79 -28.48 31.55
C GLY A 222 -7.64 -29.03 32.70
N GLU A 223 -8.95 -28.78 32.65
CA GLU A 223 -9.94 -29.38 33.53
C GLU A 223 -10.03 -30.90 33.32
N LEU A 224 -10.16 -31.67 34.41
CA LEU A 224 -10.19 -33.13 34.37
C LEU A 224 -11.45 -33.69 33.66
N GLU A 225 -12.50 -32.89 33.55
CA GLU A 225 -13.78 -33.32 32.97
C GLU A 225 -13.83 -33.08 31.44
N LYS A 226 -12.87 -32.35 30.87
CA LYS A 226 -12.83 -32.04 29.43
C LYS A 226 -11.73 -32.82 28.71
N ASP A 227 -11.99 -33.10 27.43
CA ASP A 227 -10.95 -33.70 26.58
C ASP A 227 -9.80 -32.73 26.34
N PHE A 228 -8.64 -33.12 26.81
CA PHE A 228 -7.42 -32.31 26.71
C PHE A 228 -7.08 -31.93 25.26
N THR A 229 -7.41 -32.82 24.30
CA THR A 229 -7.12 -32.54 22.88
C THR A 229 -7.97 -31.38 22.36
N ILE A 230 -9.21 -31.29 22.80
CA ILE A 230 -10.12 -30.21 22.43
C ILE A 230 -9.64 -28.91 23.03
N VAL A 231 -9.36 -28.89 24.34
CA VAL A 231 -8.85 -27.71 25.05
C VAL A 231 -7.54 -27.20 24.46
N LEU A 232 -6.65 -28.11 24.06
CA LEU A 232 -5.38 -27.73 23.42
C LEU A 232 -5.62 -27.09 22.04
N ASN A 233 -6.52 -27.63 21.23
CA ASN A 233 -6.84 -27.07 19.93
C ASN A 233 -7.50 -25.69 20.07
N ASP A 234 -8.42 -25.53 21.01
CA ASP A 234 -9.09 -24.26 21.29
C ASP A 234 -8.08 -23.20 21.76
N ALA A 235 -7.11 -23.60 22.59
CA ALA A 235 -6.02 -22.73 23.03
C ALA A 235 -5.13 -22.27 21.86
N ILE A 236 -4.79 -23.18 20.94
CA ILE A 236 -4.02 -22.87 19.73
C ILE A 236 -4.83 -21.93 18.82
N GLU A 237 -6.13 -22.17 18.67
CA GLU A 237 -7.00 -21.35 17.82
C GLU A 237 -7.20 -19.95 18.40
N ALA A 238 -7.38 -19.82 19.71
CA ALA A 238 -7.45 -18.54 20.41
C ALA A 238 -6.15 -17.71 20.26
N LEU A 239 -4.99 -18.34 20.35
CA LEU A 239 -3.72 -17.66 20.09
C LEU A 239 -3.58 -17.23 18.62
N LYS A 240 -3.96 -18.10 17.68
CA LYS A 240 -3.96 -17.77 16.26
C LYS A 240 -4.86 -16.59 15.97
N GLU A 241 -6.10 -16.59 16.46
CA GLU A 241 -7.05 -15.49 16.27
C GLU A 241 -6.52 -14.18 16.84
N LYS A 242 -5.97 -14.22 18.06
CA LYS A 242 -5.40 -13.04 18.73
C LYS A 242 -4.22 -12.43 17.97
N TYR A 243 -3.32 -13.28 17.45
CA TYR A 243 -2.09 -12.84 16.79
C TYR A 243 -2.15 -12.89 15.25
N GLN A 244 -3.29 -13.25 14.67
CA GLN A 244 -3.53 -13.18 13.23
C GLN A 244 -3.40 -11.74 12.71
N THR A 245 -3.84 -10.78 13.50
CA THR A 245 -3.68 -9.35 13.20
C THR A 245 -2.22 -8.97 13.45
N LYS A 246 -1.51 -8.65 12.39
CA LYS A 246 -0.11 -8.24 12.48
C LYS A 246 0.02 -6.92 13.24
N LYS A 247 0.87 -6.89 14.23
CA LYS A 247 1.15 -5.69 15.03
C LYS A 247 1.74 -4.56 14.18
N ASN A 248 1.60 -3.34 14.67
CA ASN A 248 2.19 -2.17 14.03
C ASN A 248 3.69 -2.09 14.32
N LEU A 249 4.42 -1.33 13.49
CA LEU A 249 5.85 -1.11 13.69
C LEU A 249 6.11 -0.37 15.02
N GLY A 250 6.92 -0.99 15.87
CA GLY A 250 7.25 -0.47 17.20
C GLY A 250 6.22 -0.78 18.28
N GLU A 251 5.23 -1.59 17.99
CA GLU A 251 4.27 -2.06 18.98
C GLU A 251 4.90 -3.18 19.82
N PRO A 252 4.87 -3.09 21.15
CA PRO A 252 5.50 -4.07 22.01
C PRO A 252 4.72 -5.39 22.03
N PHE A 253 5.43 -6.48 22.25
CA PHE A 253 4.87 -7.79 22.52
C PHE A 253 4.98 -8.07 24.02
N TYR A 254 3.86 -8.40 24.66
CA TYR A 254 3.82 -8.68 26.09
C TYR A 254 3.53 -10.16 26.34
N TYR A 255 4.40 -10.82 27.09
CA TYR A 255 4.18 -12.19 27.55
C TYR A 255 2.89 -12.35 28.35
N SER A 256 2.51 -11.34 29.15
CA SER A 256 1.29 -11.34 29.94
C SER A 256 0.02 -11.45 29.09
N GLU A 257 0.03 -10.91 27.86
CA GLU A 257 -1.09 -11.03 26.94
C GLU A 257 -1.30 -12.50 26.52
N VAL A 258 -0.22 -13.26 26.35
CA VAL A 258 -0.29 -14.68 25.99
C VAL A 258 -0.93 -15.48 27.13
N TYR A 259 -0.44 -15.25 28.37
CA TYR A 259 -1.03 -15.91 29.56
C TYR A 259 -2.52 -15.60 29.72
N THR A 260 -2.92 -14.35 29.57
CA THR A 260 -4.32 -13.95 29.65
C THR A 260 -5.15 -14.66 28.58
N THR A 261 -4.67 -14.68 27.33
CA THR A 261 -5.39 -15.30 26.22
C THR A 261 -5.56 -16.81 26.44
N LEU A 262 -4.55 -17.49 26.96
CA LEU A 262 -4.62 -18.92 27.24
C LEU A 262 -5.55 -19.23 28.43
N ASN A 263 -5.51 -18.41 29.48
CA ASN A 263 -6.33 -18.61 30.66
C ASN A 263 -7.82 -18.23 30.42
N ASP A 264 -8.11 -17.45 29.39
CA ASP A 264 -9.49 -17.11 28.97
C ASP A 264 -10.17 -18.25 28.17
N VAL A 265 -9.41 -19.27 27.75
CA VAL A 265 -9.95 -20.42 27.00
C VAL A 265 -10.73 -21.33 27.93
N ASP A 266 -11.95 -21.72 27.50
CA ASP A 266 -12.81 -22.60 28.27
C ASP A 266 -12.19 -24.01 28.44
N GLY A 267 -11.99 -24.41 29.68
CA GLY A 267 -11.35 -25.70 30.04
C GLY A 267 -9.86 -25.58 30.37
N VAL A 268 -9.26 -24.41 30.30
CA VAL A 268 -7.94 -24.14 30.84
C VAL A 268 -8.07 -23.68 32.29
N VAL A 269 -7.40 -24.39 33.20
CA VAL A 269 -7.37 -24.03 34.63
C VAL A 269 -6.27 -23.01 34.89
N ASP A 270 -5.08 -23.24 34.30
CA ASP A 270 -3.93 -22.34 34.45
C ASP A 270 -2.89 -22.60 33.37
N THR A 271 -2.10 -21.57 33.04
CA THR A 271 -0.95 -21.65 32.15
C THR A 271 0.34 -21.70 32.95
N THR A 272 1.06 -22.79 32.84
CA THR A 272 2.24 -23.06 33.69
C THR A 272 3.48 -22.34 33.16
N SER A 273 3.69 -22.34 31.84
CA SER A 273 4.84 -21.67 31.22
C SER A 273 4.51 -21.19 29.82
N VAL A 274 5.14 -20.11 29.44
CA VAL A 274 5.15 -19.56 28.08
C VAL A 274 6.60 -19.18 27.75
N GLU A 275 7.11 -19.72 26.63
CA GLU A 275 8.48 -19.47 26.14
C GLU A 275 8.44 -18.96 24.69
#